data_7afbf28163962b897a96d6642faec95e
#
_entry.id   7afbf28163962b897a96d6642faec95e
#
_cell.length_a   1.000
_cell.length_b   1.000
_cell.length_c   1.000
_cell.angle_alpha   90.00
_cell.angle_beta   90.00
_cell.angle_gamma   90.00
#
_symmetry.space_group_name_H-M   'P 1'
#
loop_
_entity.id
_entity.type
_entity.pdbx_description
1 polymer ?
#
loop_
_entity_poly.entity_id
_entity_poly.type
_entity_poly.pdbx_seq_one_letter_code
_entity_poly.pdbx_strand_id
1 'polypeptide(L)'
;THWEEAEVLMVDECHEFANGKTTLPAIRSFPNALYRYGFTATPPSDPIPRCNLEGALGAVWEVVSTSELVEAGNLTKPIIQLIDRPYNTSGADEDMSYMDVYEEYIVQNKSRNKKIQEIVNDIRKQTKRSRILVLTKSLDHGRTLEQLLGGNCEFLQGCDSIGERYNAISRFRGCGDSSVLIGTKILQTGINIEEITHFINARGMKSEIAT
;
A
#
# COMPACT_ATOMS: atom_id res chain seq x y z
N THR A 1 -19.99 21.71 -20.12
CA THR A 1 -18.98 21.09 -19.19
C THR A 1 -17.77 20.71 -20.02
N HIS A 2 -16.55 21.19 -19.64
CA HIS A 2 -15.31 21.05 -20.43
C HIS A 2 -14.90 19.60 -20.75
N TRP A 3 -15.50 18.61 -20.10
CA TRP A 3 -15.22 17.19 -20.37
C TRP A 3 -15.77 16.69 -21.71
N GLU A 4 -16.77 17.37 -22.27
CA GLU A 4 -17.29 17.09 -23.61
C GLU A 4 -16.33 17.51 -24.73
N GLU A 5 -15.37 18.37 -24.41
CA GLU A 5 -14.34 18.86 -25.32
C GLU A 5 -13.06 18.02 -25.29
N ALA A 6 -12.97 17.07 -24.36
CA ALA A 6 -11.78 16.26 -24.20
C ALA A 6 -11.64 15.24 -25.34
N GLU A 7 -10.57 15.33 -26.10
CA GLU A 7 -10.22 14.40 -27.18
C GLU A 7 -9.34 13.26 -26.71
N VAL A 8 -8.60 13.47 -25.61
CA VAL A 8 -7.67 12.50 -25.01
C VAL A 8 -8.08 12.24 -23.56
N LEU A 9 -8.19 10.98 -23.19
CA LEU A 9 -8.42 10.52 -21.82
C LEU A 9 -7.24 9.68 -21.35
N MET A 10 -6.62 10.10 -20.26
CA MET A 10 -5.57 9.34 -19.56
C MET A 10 -6.03 9.00 -18.16
N VAL A 11 -5.93 7.72 -17.79
CA VAL A 11 -6.37 7.21 -16.49
C VAL A 11 -5.20 6.49 -15.83
N ASP A 12 -4.68 7.09 -14.78
CA ASP A 12 -3.65 6.46 -13.93
C ASP A 12 -4.30 5.51 -12.92
N GLU A 13 -3.57 4.46 -12.51
CA GLU A 13 -4.06 3.38 -11.64
C GLU A 13 -5.41 2.82 -12.11
N CYS A 14 -5.55 2.63 -13.43
CA CYS A 14 -6.84 2.29 -14.05
C CYS A 14 -7.46 0.98 -13.52
N HIS A 15 -6.67 0.08 -12.92
CA HIS A 15 -7.17 -1.14 -12.29
C HIS A 15 -8.16 -0.87 -11.14
N GLU A 16 -8.03 0.26 -10.43
CA GLU A 16 -8.96 0.64 -9.36
C GLU A 16 -10.38 0.91 -9.89
N PHE A 17 -10.50 1.24 -11.17
CA PHE A 17 -11.77 1.59 -11.81
C PHE A 17 -12.48 0.40 -12.45
N ALA A 18 -11.81 -0.74 -12.54
CA ALA A 18 -12.30 -1.92 -13.26
C ALA A 18 -13.65 -2.46 -12.75
N ASN A 19 -13.91 -2.31 -11.44
CA ASN A 19 -15.15 -2.74 -10.77
C ASN A 19 -15.97 -1.57 -10.22
N GLY A 20 -15.58 -0.33 -10.49
CA GLY A 20 -16.22 0.86 -9.93
C GLY A 20 -17.60 1.11 -10.54
N LYS A 21 -18.66 1.07 -9.71
CA LYS A 21 -20.05 1.33 -10.15
C LYS A 21 -20.27 2.76 -10.66
N THR A 22 -19.46 3.71 -10.21
CA THR A 22 -19.54 5.13 -10.59
C THR A 22 -18.40 5.55 -11.51
N THR A 23 -17.19 5.05 -11.26
CA THR A 23 -15.97 5.46 -11.95
C THR A 23 -15.87 4.88 -13.36
N LEU A 24 -16.22 3.61 -13.56
CA LEU A 24 -16.22 3.02 -14.91
C LEU A 24 -17.24 3.68 -15.86
N PRO A 25 -18.50 3.95 -15.46
CA PRO A 25 -19.41 4.77 -16.25
C PRO A 25 -18.89 6.17 -16.52
N ALA A 26 -18.23 6.81 -15.55
CA ALA A 26 -17.63 8.14 -15.73
C ALA A 26 -16.55 8.13 -16.82
N ILE A 27 -15.65 7.14 -16.83
CA ILE A 27 -14.63 6.97 -17.89
C ILE A 27 -15.29 6.77 -19.25
N ARG A 28 -16.41 6.05 -19.32
CA ARG A 28 -17.14 5.80 -20.57
C ARG A 28 -17.93 7.01 -21.07
N SER A 29 -18.21 7.97 -20.18
CA SER A 29 -19.06 9.13 -20.50
C SER A 29 -18.36 10.26 -21.25
N PHE A 30 -17.08 10.13 -21.62
CA PHE A 30 -16.36 11.09 -22.43
C PHE A 30 -16.66 10.86 -23.94
N PRO A 31 -17.60 11.59 -24.55
CA PRO A 31 -18.12 11.23 -25.87
C PRO A 31 -17.12 11.47 -27.00
N ASN A 32 -16.27 12.47 -26.85
CA ASN A 32 -15.31 12.90 -27.86
C ASN A 32 -13.87 12.44 -27.60
N ALA A 33 -13.62 11.71 -26.53
CA ALA A 33 -12.31 11.14 -26.24
C ALA A 33 -12.00 9.97 -27.20
N LEU A 34 -11.42 10.29 -28.33
CA LEU A 34 -11.01 9.32 -29.35
C LEU A 34 -9.78 8.51 -28.91
N TYR A 35 -8.88 9.16 -28.16
CA TYR A 35 -7.66 8.54 -27.65
C TYR A 35 -7.83 8.26 -26.16
N ARG A 36 -7.74 6.97 -25.79
CA ARG A 36 -7.97 6.52 -24.42
C ARG A 36 -6.81 5.66 -23.95
N TYR A 37 -6.17 6.07 -22.85
CA TYR A 37 -5.00 5.39 -22.28
C TYR A 37 -5.25 5.10 -20.82
N GLY A 38 -5.02 3.84 -20.42
CA GLY A 38 -4.99 3.41 -19.03
C GLY A 38 -3.58 2.99 -18.65
N PHE A 39 -3.11 3.46 -17.49
CA PHE A 39 -1.81 3.08 -16.94
C PHE A 39 -2.03 2.32 -15.64
N THR A 40 -1.35 1.20 -15.47
CA THR A 40 -1.36 0.41 -14.24
C THR A 40 -0.17 -0.52 -14.19
N ALA A 41 0.41 -0.69 -13.00
CA ALA A 41 1.41 -1.72 -12.75
C ALA A 41 0.79 -3.10 -12.48
N THR A 42 -0.51 -3.16 -12.17
CA THR A 42 -1.23 -4.37 -11.77
C THR A 42 -2.52 -4.55 -12.57
N PRO A 43 -2.44 -4.92 -13.85
CA PRO A 43 -3.63 -5.19 -14.64
C PRO A 43 -4.43 -6.34 -14.01
N PRO A 44 -5.78 -6.26 -13.99
CA PRO A 44 -6.60 -7.32 -13.41
C PRO A 44 -6.38 -8.65 -14.11
N SER A 45 -6.19 -9.72 -13.32
CA SER A 45 -6.14 -11.09 -13.79
C SER A 45 -7.54 -11.68 -14.05
N ASP A 46 -8.54 -11.23 -13.28
CA ASP A 46 -9.91 -11.68 -13.42
C ASP A 46 -10.53 -11.22 -14.75
N PRO A 47 -11.25 -12.11 -15.46
CA PRO A 47 -11.81 -11.82 -16.79
C PRO A 47 -12.79 -10.64 -16.79
N ILE A 48 -13.66 -10.50 -15.77
CA ILE A 48 -14.70 -9.47 -15.75
C ILE A 48 -14.10 -8.07 -15.55
N PRO A 49 -13.29 -7.79 -14.53
CA PRO A 49 -12.59 -6.51 -14.39
C PRO A 49 -11.73 -6.17 -15.60
N ARG A 50 -11.03 -7.14 -16.14
CA ARG A 50 -10.20 -6.97 -17.34
C ARG A 50 -11.04 -6.55 -18.55
N CYS A 51 -12.11 -7.25 -18.85
CA CYS A 51 -13.02 -6.93 -19.94
C CYS A 51 -13.65 -5.54 -19.78
N ASN A 52 -13.95 -5.13 -18.55
CA ASN A 52 -14.47 -3.80 -18.24
C ASN A 52 -13.47 -2.70 -18.61
N LEU A 53 -12.19 -2.88 -18.29
CA LEU A 53 -11.13 -1.93 -18.65
C LEU A 53 -10.87 -1.92 -20.16
N GLU A 54 -10.77 -3.07 -20.79
CA GLU A 54 -10.55 -3.19 -22.22
C GLU A 54 -11.69 -2.55 -23.01
N GLY A 55 -12.93 -2.70 -22.54
CA GLY A 55 -14.11 -2.05 -23.14
C GLY A 55 -14.19 -0.53 -22.92
N ALA A 56 -13.43 0.02 -21.98
CA ALA A 56 -13.41 1.45 -21.70
C ALA A 56 -12.16 2.17 -22.24
N LEU A 57 -11.01 1.49 -22.26
CA LEU A 57 -9.70 2.09 -22.54
C LEU A 57 -8.96 1.42 -23.71
N GLY A 58 -9.43 0.25 -24.18
CA GLY A 58 -8.78 -0.52 -25.23
C GLY A 58 -7.99 -1.71 -24.72
N ALA A 59 -7.37 -2.43 -25.63
CA ALA A 59 -6.63 -3.67 -25.31
C ALA A 59 -5.45 -3.43 -24.37
N VAL A 60 -5.19 -4.41 -23.50
CA VAL A 60 -4.04 -4.37 -22.59
C VAL A 60 -2.75 -4.65 -23.37
N TRP A 61 -1.79 -3.76 -23.22
CA TRP A 61 -0.45 -3.90 -23.75
C TRP A 61 0.53 -3.97 -22.58
N GLU A 62 1.27 -5.06 -22.49
CA GLU A 62 2.38 -5.17 -21.57
C GLU A 62 3.62 -4.59 -22.26
N VAL A 63 4.08 -3.47 -21.74
CA VAL A 63 5.21 -2.74 -22.36
C VAL A 63 6.53 -3.23 -21.78
N VAL A 64 6.61 -3.47 -20.46
CA VAL A 64 7.83 -3.87 -19.76
C VAL A 64 7.47 -4.79 -18.60
N SER A 65 8.11 -5.93 -18.47
CA SER A 65 7.93 -6.82 -17.33
C SER A 65 8.73 -6.35 -16.10
N THR A 66 8.26 -6.73 -14.90
CA THR A 66 9.00 -6.47 -13.65
C THR A 66 10.42 -7.05 -13.69
N SER A 67 10.59 -8.22 -14.32
CA SER A 67 11.89 -8.88 -14.45
C SER A 67 12.86 -8.04 -15.28
N GLU A 68 12.42 -7.50 -16.41
CA GLU A 68 13.24 -6.62 -17.26
C GLU A 68 13.62 -5.34 -16.52
N LEU A 69 12.71 -4.75 -15.74
CA LEU A 69 13.03 -3.55 -14.94
C LEU A 69 14.05 -3.84 -13.84
N VAL A 70 14.00 -5.03 -13.21
CA VAL A 70 14.98 -5.46 -12.21
C VAL A 70 16.35 -5.72 -12.88
N GLU A 71 16.37 -6.40 -14.02
CA GLU A 71 17.60 -6.67 -14.79
C GLU A 71 18.25 -5.40 -15.31
N ALA A 72 17.45 -4.42 -15.73
CA ALA A 72 17.90 -3.10 -16.15
C ALA A 72 18.35 -2.21 -14.98
N GLY A 73 18.19 -2.64 -13.72
CA GLY A 73 18.53 -1.86 -12.53
C GLY A 73 17.56 -0.71 -12.20
N ASN A 74 16.40 -0.67 -12.88
CA ASN A 74 15.37 0.35 -12.64
C ASN A 74 14.47 0.00 -11.44
N LEU A 75 14.41 -1.28 -11.06
CA LEU A 75 13.73 -1.76 -9.86
C LEU A 75 14.67 -2.60 -9.00
N THR A 76 14.56 -2.45 -7.69
CA THR A 76 15.27 -3.30 -6.74
C THR A 76 14.55 -4.64 -6.62
N LYS A 77 15.31 -5.75 -6.69
CA LYS A 77 14.77 -7.09 -6.43
C LYS A 77 14.38 -7.21 -4.95
N PRO A 78 13.11 -7.36 -4.61
CA PRO A 78 12.69 -7.49 -3.22
C PRO A 78 13.08 -8.86 -2.66
N ILE A 79 13.47 -8.89 -1.38
CA ILE A 79 13.62 -10.13 -0.59
C ILE A 79 12.40 -10.20 0.31
N ILE A 80 11.51 -11.17 0.06
CA ILE A 80 10.28 -11.34 0.83
C ILE A 80 10.51 -12.40 1.90
N GLN A 81 10.29 -12.03 3.16
CA GLN A 81 10.35 -12.92 4.31
C GLN A 81 8.96 -13.03 4.93
N LEU A 82 8.35 -14.20 4.85
CA LEU A 82 7.12 -14.52 5.56
C LEU A 82 7.48 -14.94 7.00
N ILE A 83 6.85 -14.26 7.97
CA ILE A 83 7.05 -14.53 9.38
C ILE A 83 5.81 -15.24 9.90
N ASP A 84 5.88 -16.55 9.95
CA ASP A 84 4.80 -17.36 10.48
C ASP A 84 4.73 -17.22 12.01
N ARG A 85 3.51 -17.11 12.50
CA ARG A 85 3.22 -17.17 13.93
C ARG A 85 1.99 -18.06 14.13
N PRO A 86 2.14 -19.16 14.88
CA PRO A 86 0.97 -19.97 15.21
C PRO A 86 -0.02 -19.12 16.02
N TYR A 87 -1.19 -18.94 15.47
CA TYR A 87 -2.33 -18.32 16.16
C TYR A 87 -2.97 -19.36 17.05
N ASN A 88 -3.13 -19.06 18.34
CA ASN A 88 -4.07 -19.79 19.14
C ASN A 88 -5.46 -19.18 18.92
N THR A 89 -6.20 -19.72 17.95
CA THR A 89 -7.57 -19.31 17.64
C THR A 89 -8.60 -20.06 18.50
N SER A 90 -8.18 -20.81 19.50
CA SER A 90 -9.07 -21.62 20.36
C SER A 90 -10.10 -20.81 21.17
N GLY A 91 -10.15 -19.50 21.02
CA GLY A 91 -11.13 -18.61 21.62
C GLY A 91 -11.90 -17.74 20.62
N ALA A 92 -11.68 -17.91 19.29
CA ALA A 92 -12.49 -17.21 18.31
C ALA A 92 -13.87 -17.86 18.28
N ASP A 93 -14.87 -17.14 18.78
CA ASP A 93 -16.26 -17.53 18.68
C ASP A 93 -16.69 -17.48 17.21
N GLU A 94 -17.41 -18.49 16.71
CA GLU A 94 -17.87 -18.53 15.31
C GLU A 94 -18.78 -17.33 14.97
N ASP A 95 -19.35 -16.69 16.00
CA ASP A 95 -20.22 -15.52 15.88
C ASP A 95 -19.46 -14.17 15.88
N MET A 96 -18.14 -14.14 16.01
CA MET A 96 -17.38 -12.89 15.99
C MET A 96 -17.43 -12.24 14.61
N SER A 97 -17.70 -10.94 14.58
CA SER A 97 -17.59 -10.19 13.33
C SER A 97 -16.13 -10.12 12.84
N TYR A 98 -15.93 -9.96 11.52
CA TYR A 98 -14.58 -9.77 10.96
C TYR A 98 -13.83 -8.61 11.64
N MET A 99 -14.53 -7.55 12.04
CA MET A 99 -13.93 -6.39 12.69
C MET A 99 -13.42 -6.71 14.09
N ASP A 100 -14.18 -7.50 14.86
CA ASP A 100 -13.80 -7.91 16.20
C ASP A 100 -12.60 -8.86 16.16
N VAL A 101 -12.62 -9.82 15.24
CA VAL A 101 -11.48 -10.72 14.98
C VAL A 101 -10.24 -9.92 14.59
N TYR A 102 -10.38 -8.92 13.70
CA TYR A 102 -9.27 -8.08 13.30
C TYR A 102 -8.71 -7.26 14.46
N GLU A 103 -9.59 -6.67 15.27
CA GLU A 103 -9.20 -5.87 16.43
C GLU A 103 -8.45 -6.73 17.45
N GLU A 104 -8.99 -7.87 17.83
CA GLU A 104 -8.40 -8.73 18.86
C GLU A 104 -7.12 -9.42 18.38
N TYR A 105 -7.13 -10.03 17.19
CA TYR A 105 -6.02 -10.87 16.73
C TYR A 105 -4.93 -10.13 15.97
N ILE A 106 -5.20 -8.92 15.51
CA ILE A 106 -4.23 -8.10 14.76
C ILE A 106 -3.83 -6.86 15.56
N VAL A 107 -4.79 -6.00 15.89
CA VAL A 107 -4.51 -4.69 16.51
C VAL A 107 -4.02 -4.84 17.95
N GLN A 108 -4.78 -5.56 18.78
CA GLN A 108 -4.50 -5.74 20.21
C GLN A 108 -3.60 -6.92 20.52
N ASN A 109 -3.17 -7.67 19.51
CA ASN A 109 -2.31 -8.83 19.70
C ASN A 109 -0.90 -8.44 20.17
N LYS A 110 -0.69 -8.45 21.48
CA LYS A 110 0.59 -8.05 22.11
C LYS A 110 1.77 -8.87 21.62
N SER A 111 1.59 -10.17 21.39
CA SER A 111 2.65 -11.05 20.91
C SER A 111 3.08 -10.69 19.49
N ARG A 112 2.11 -10.38 18.62
CA ARG A 112 2.36 -9.94 17.25
C ARG A 112 3.04 -8.57 17.21
N ASN A 113 2.55 -7.62 17.98
CA ASN A 113 3.12 -6.28 18.05
C ASN A 113 4.54 -6.30 18.63
N LYS A 114 4.80 -7.13 19.64
CA LYS A 114 6.15 -7.35 20.16
C LYS A 114 7.08 -7.95 19.10
N LYS A 115 6.60 -8.87 18.27
CA LYS A 115 7.41 -9.42 17.18
C LYS A 115 7.77 -8.36 16.13
N ILE A 116 6.84 -7.47 15.78
CA ILE A 116 7.12 -6.33 14.91
C ILE A 116 8.22 -5.44 15.53
N GLN A 117 8.12 -5.17 16.84
CA GLN A 117 9.13 -4.41 17.55
C GLN A 117 10.51 -5.09 17.53
N GLU A 118 10.57 -6.39 17.77
CA GLU A 118 11.82 -7.16 17.68
C GLU A 118 12.46 -7.04 16.31
N ILE A 119 11.68 -7.22 15.23
CA ILE A 119 12.15 -7.09 13.84
C ILE A 119 12.70 -5.69 13.58
N VAL A 120 11.96 -4.65 13.96
CA VAL A 120 12.41 -3.26 13.76
C VAL A 120 13.71 -3.00 14.53
N ASN A 121 13.81 -3.49 15.77
CA ASN A 121 15.02 -3.32 16.57
C ASN A 121 16.22 -4.09 15.99
N ASP A 122 16.00 -5.27 15.43
CA ASP A 122 17.06 -6.04 14.78
C ASP A 122 17.54 -5.36 13.49
N ILE A 123 16.63 -4.80 12.69
CA ILE A 123 16.99 -4.00 11.53
C ILE A 123 17.81 -2.78 11.96
N ARG A 124 17.38 -2.06 13.00
CA ARG A 124 18.10 -0.88 13.53
C ARG A 124 19.53 -1.22 13.99
N LYS A 125 19.74 -2.43 14.53
CA LYS A 125 21.07 -2.90 14.96
C LYS A 125 21.96 -3.29 13.79
N GLN A 126 21.38 -3.96 12.80
CA GLN A 126 22.13 -4.51 11.66
C GLN A 126 22.46 -3.44 10.60
N THR A 127 21.55 -2.49 10.41
CA THR A 127 21.66 -1.50 9.33
C THR A 127 21.54 -0.09 9.89
N LYS A 128 22.66 0.62 9.95
CA LYS A 128 22.65 2.05 10.27
C LYS A 128 21.92 2.83 9.16
N ARG A 129 21.15 3.82 9.56
CA ARG A 129 20.35 4.67 8.64
C ARG A 129 19.29 3.89 7.85
N SER A 130 18.75 2.79 8.40
CA SER A 130 17.65 2.09 7.77
C SER A 130 16.40 2.99 7.67
N ARG A 131 15.67 2.86 6.57
CA ARG A 131 14.38 3.50 6.31
C ARG A 131 13.31 2.42 6.31
N ILE A 132 12.59 2.31 7.41
CA ILE A 132 11.64 1.23 7.65
C ILE A 132 10.23 1.77 7.47
N LEU A 133 9.50 1.26 6.48
CA LEU A 133 8.08 1.55 6.28
C LEU A 133 7.24 0.43 6.88
N VAL A 134 6.28 0.80 7.73
CA VAL A 134 5.32 -0.13 8.34
C VAL A 134 3.91 0.23 7.88
N LEU A 135 3.22 -0.68 7.23
CA LEU A 135 1.82 -0.48 6.87
C LEU A 135 0.87 -1.15 7.86
N THR A 136 -0.10 -0.38 8.33
CA THR A 136 -1.22 -0.84 9.14
C THR A 136 -2.56 -0.60 8.40
N LYS A 137 -3.63 -1.25 8.85
CA LYS A 137 -4.98 -0.99 8.34
C LYS A 137 -5.76 -0.03 9.25
N SER A 138 -5.59 -0.20 10.56
CA SER A 138 -6.29 0.57 11.61
C SER A 138 -5.43 1.73 12.09
N LEU A 139 -6.07 2.86 12.42
CA LEU A 139 -5.40 3.99 13.05
C LEU A 139 -4.91 3.63 14.46
N ASP A 140 -5.70 2.87 15.21
CA ASP A 140 -5.34 2.45 16.57
C ASP A 140 -4.14 1.53 16.58
N HIS A 141 -4.03 0.64 15.58
CA HIS A 141 -2.84 -0.18 15.40
C HIS A 141 -1.61 0.67 15.08
N GLY A 142 -1.76 1.68 14.22
CA GLY A 142 -0.68 2.62 13.90
C GLY A 142 -0.15 3.33 15.15
N ARG A 143 -1.05 3.89 15.97
CA ARG A 143 -0.71 4.56 17.24
C ARG A 143 -0.07 3.62 18.25
N THR A 144 -0.59 2.41 18.38
CA THR A 144 -0.02 1.38 19.25
C THR A 144 1.41 1.05 18.85
N LEU A 145 1.66 0.85 17.56
CA LEU A 145 3.01 0.56 17.07
C LEU A 145 3.94 1.77 17.19
N GLU A 146 3.47 3.00 16.96
CA GLU A 146 4.29 4.20 17.16
C GLU A 146 4.79 4.32 18.58
N GLN A 147 3.90 4.14 19.58
CA GLN A 147 4.27 4.13 20.99
C GLN A 147 5.25 3.00 21.33
N LEU A 148 5.01 1.80 20.78
CA LEU A 148 5.82 0.63 21.05
C LEU A 148 7.22 0.69 20.44
N LEU A 149 7.33 1.25 19.23
CA LEU A 149 8.59 1.30 18.48
C LEU A 149 9.49 2.45 18.94
N GLY A 150 8.91 3.55 19.41
CA GLY A 150 9.63 4.71 19.95
C GLY A 150 10.77 5.26 19.10
N GLY A 151 11.55 6.18 19.63
CA GLY A 151 12.68 6.78 18.93
C GLY A 151 12.24 7.56 17.68
N ASN A 152 12.99 7.43 16.57
CA ASN A 152 12.67 8.08 15.30
C ASN A 152 11.55 7.33 14.57
N CYS A 153 10.37 7.25 15.18
CA CYS A 153 9.17 6.61 14.65
C CYS A 153 8.06 7.64 14.55
N GLU A 154 7.39 7.71 13.42
CA GLU A 154 6.32 8.67 13.16
C GLU A 154 5.16 7.97 12.45
N PHE A 155 3.93 8.24 12.89
CA PHE A 155 2.72 7.68 12.30
C PHE A 155 1.96 8.73 11.49
N LEU A 156 1.78 8.48 10.19
CA LEU A 156 0.99 9.30 9.28
C LEU A 156 -0.45 8.82 9.18
N GLN A 157 -1.37 9.77 9.35
CA GLN A 157 -2.80 9.53 9.32
C GLN A 157 -3.46 10.24 8.13
N GLY A 158 -4.67 9.77 7.78
CA GLY A 158 -5.44 10.37 6.68
C GLY A 158 -5.91 11.81 6.95
N CYS A 159 -6.05 12.20 8.22
CA CYS A 159 -6.42 13.55 8.64
C CYS A 159 -5.26 14.55 8.61
N ASP A 160 -4.00 14.09 8.50
CA ASP A 160 -2.85 14.98 8.44
C ASP A 160 -2.90 15.83 7.17
N SER A 161 -2.57 17.09 7.29
CA SER A 161 -2.49 18.00 6.15
C SER A 161 -1.36 17.59 5.19
N ILE A 162 -1.43 18.07 3.95
CA ILE A 162 -0.39 17.82 2.95
C ILE A 162 0.99 18.28 3.45
N GLY A 163 1.03 19.44 4.14
CA GLY A 163 2.26 19.98 4.71
C GLY A 163 2.85 19.09 5.81
N GLU A 164 2.02 18.57 6.71
CA GLU A 164 2.44 17.65 7.78
C GLU A 164 3.01 16.36 7.21
N ARG A 165 2.34 15.78 6.21
CA ARG A 165 2.81 14.58 5.50
C ARG A 165 4.16 14.81 4.83
N TYR A 166 4.29 15.93 4.11
CA TYR A 166 5.55 16.30 3.45
C TYR A 166 6.69 16.44 4.47
N ASN A 167 6.43 17.12 5.58
CA ASN A 167 7.41 17.31 6.65
C ASN A 167 7.81 15.97 7.31
N ALA A 168 6.85 15.07 7.56
CA ALA A 168 7.11 13.75 8.12
C ALA A 168 7.98 12.91 7.18
N ILE A 169 7.66 12.88 5.89
CA ILE A 169 8.44 12.18 4.89
C ILE A 169 9.84 12.79 4.77
N SER A 170 9.97 14.12 4.82
CA SER A 170 11.26 14.79 4.80
C SER A 170 12.13 14.45 6.01
N ARG A 171 11.53 14.40 7.21
CA ARG A 171 12.23 13.93 8.42
C ARG A 171 12.65 12.46 8.31
N PHE A 172 11.76 11.61 7.83
CA PHE A 172 12.04 10.20 7.59
C PHE A 172 13.23 10.01 6.64
N ARG A 173 13.28 10.75 5.54
CA ARG A 173 14.38 10.72 4.56
C ARG A 173 15.68 11.26 5.12
N GLY A 174 15.62 12.45 5.75
CA GLY A 174 16.80 13.20 6.21
C GLY A 174 17.37 12.74 7.55
N CYS A 175 16.76 11.76 8.24
CA CYS A 175 17.25 11.30 9.51
C CYS A 175 18.68 10.73 9.43
N GLY A 176 19.56 11.18 10.32
CA GLY A 176 20.94 10.70 10.40
C GLY A 176 21.07 9.26 10.86
N ASP A 177 20.06 8.77 11.60
CA ASP A 177 19.96 7.42 12.11
C ASP A 177 18.84 6.64 11.42
N SER A 178 18.57 5.42 11.89
CA SER A 178 17.44 4.62 11.43
C SER A 178 16.12 5.29 11.80
N SER A 179 15.19 5.35 10.86
CA SER A 179 13.86 5.92 11.05
C SER A 179 12.75 4.97 10.61
N VAL A 180 11.61 5.08 11.28
CA VAL A 180 10.41 4.28 10.99
C VAL A 180 9.28 5.23 10.61
N LEU A 181 8.63 4.94 9.50
CA LEU A 181 7.41 5.60 9.11
C LEU A 181 6.28 4.58 9.13
N ILE A 182 5.25 4.87 9.90
CA ILE A 182 4.04 4.03 9.95
C ILE A 182 2.95 4.75 9.18
N GLY A 183 2.15 4.01 8.44
CA GLY A 183 1.00 4.60 7.78
C GLY A 183 -0.08 3.59 7.44
N THR A 184 -1.22 4.12 7.11
CA THR A 184 -2.36 3.34 6.60
C THR A 184 -2.37 3.37 5.07
N LYS A 185 -3.52 3.18 4.46
CA LYS A 185 -3.72 3.24 3.00
C LYS A 185 -3.13 4.50 2.34
N ILE A 186 -2.94 5.57 3.10
CA ILE A 186 -2.39 6.85 2.61
C ILE A 186 -0.95 6.75 2.07
N LEU A 187 -0.17 5.79 2.58
CA LEU A 187 1.19 5.54 2.09
C LEU A 187 1.24 4.46 0.99
N GLN A 188 0.09 3.95 0.57
CA GLN A 188 0.01 2.88 -0.40
C GLN A 188 -0.02 3.39 -1.84
N THR A 189 -0.58 4.58 -2.06
CA THR A 189 -0.77 5.16 -3.41
C THR A 189 -0.23 6.58 -3.47
N GLY A 190 0.43 6.93 -4.57
CA GLY A 190 0.82 8.30 -4.89
C GLY A 190 2.02 8.86 -4.10
N ILE A 191 2.71 8.06 -3.29
CA ILE A 191 3.92 8.50 -2.57
C ILE A 191 5.09 7.64 -3.01
N ASN A 192 6.07 8.26 -3.66
CA ASN A 192 7.33 7.61 -4.00
C ASN A 192 8.38 7.95 -2.94
N ILE A 193 8.86 6.95 -2.19
CA ILE A 193 9.95 7.08 -1.23
C ILE A 193 11.04 6.08 -1.62
N GLU A 194 11.99 6.55 -2.41
CA GLU A 194 13.08 5.72 -2.95
C GLU A 194 14.04 5.22 -1.88
N GLU A 195 14.11 5.90 -0.74
CA GLU A 195 15.01 5.59 0.35
C GLU A 195 14.58 4.41 1.23
N ILE A 196 13.40 3.84 1.02
CA ILE A 196 12.91 2.68 1.81
C ILE A 196 13.87 1.51 1.64
N THR A 197 14.42 1.06 2.76
CA THR A 197 15.29 -0.13 2.82
C THR A 197 14.55 -1.38 3.26
N HIS A 198 13.55 -1.22 4.12
CA HIS A 198 12.76 -2.30 4.68
C HIS A 198 11.29 -1.95 4.70
N PHE A 199 10.46 -2.92 4.36
CA PHE A 199 9.01 -2.80 4.36
C PHE A 199 8.39 -3.88 5.25
N ILE A 200 7.52 -3.48 6.16
CA ILE A 200 6.80 -4.39 7.06
C ILE A 200 5.30 -4.28 6.79
N ASN A 201 4.70 -5.32 6.24
CA ASN A 201 3.26 -5.39 6.07
C ASN A 201 2.61 -5.90 7.36
N ALA A 202 2.13 -4.97 8.19
CA ALA A 202 1.44 -5.27 9.45
C ALA A 202 -0.09 -5.31 9.31
N ARG A 203 -0.64 -5.26 8.10
CA ARG A 203 -2.09 -5.08 7.86
C ARG A 203 -2.94 -6.31 8.17
N GLY A 204 -2.39 -7.52 8.00
CA GLY A 204 -3.14 -8.77 8.27
C GLY A 204 -4.35 -8.99 7.35
N MET A 205 -4.28 -8.56 6.09
CA MET A 205 -5.39 -8.69 5.13
C MET A 205 -5.28 -9.98 4.30
N LYS A 206 -6.45 -10.50 3.86
CA LYS A 206 -6.58 -11.59 2.90
C LYS A 206 -6.62 -11.08 1.44
N SER A 207 -5.84 -10.08 1.06
CA SER A 207 -5.86 -9.55 -0.31
C SER A 207 -4.59 -9.97 -1.05
N GLU A 208 -4.74 -10.51 -2.26
CA GLU A 208 -3.62 -10.85 -3.14
C GLU A 208 -2.77 -9.63 -3.52
N ILE A 209 -3.38 -8.44 -3.54
CA ILE A 209 -2.68 -7.17 -3.85
C ILE A 209 -1.88 -6.65 -2.64
N ALA A 210 -2.15 -7.14 -1.44
CA ALA A 210 -1.48 -6.68 -0.22
C ALA A 210 -0.29 -7.57 0.20
N THR A 211 0.01 -8.57 -0.60
CA THR A 211 1.21 -9.40 -0.50
C THR A 211 2.21 -9.01 -1.57
#